data_28e573593c38b217def1b809f747b697
#
_entry.id   28e573593c38b217def1b809f747b697
#
_cell.length_a   1.000
_cell.length_b   1.000
_cell.length_c   1.000
_cell.angle_alpha   90.00
_cell.angle_beta   90.00
_cell.angle_gamma   90.00
#
_symmetry.space_group_name_H-M   'P 1'
#
loop_
_entity.id
_entity.type
_entity.pdbx_description
1 polymer ?
#
loop_
_entity_poly.entity_id
_entity_poly.type
_entity_poly.pdbx_seq_one_letter_code
_entity_poly.pdbx_strand_id
1 'polypeptide(L)'
;MKGAFVTGSTGFVGLNLVEELLRQGWQVTALHRVESDLAELGRFPVTLMPGDITDAASLRAAMPEDVDAVFHVAGNTNLWSRRNARQTRENVEGTRNVVETALARAARKLALTSSIAAYGEQSGELTEATKSNAGKSWINYQRTKWLAEEEVRKGIRAGLPATILNPGAIIGRYDTSGWARLFHLVAQDRLPGALPGEVSAVHVGEVAKAHIAAAEAGALCGTAAHHRPRSGDPRGDHRQAAATHPGIGRALDA
;
A
#
# COMPACT_ATOMS: atom_id res chain seq x y z
N MET A 1 -3.07 22.15 10.67
CA MET A 1 -3.28 21.34 9.44
C MET A 1 -2.46 20.08 9.60
N LYS A 2 -2.98 18.90 9.23
CA LYS A 2 -2.24 17.63 9.36
C LYS A 2 -1.19 17.54 8.26
N GLY A 3 0.02 17.10 8.61
CA GLY A 3 1.12 16.87 7.68
C GLY A 3 1.25 15.40 7.29
N ALA A 4 1.36 15.11 5.99
CA ALA A 4 1.59 13.79 5.44
C ALA A 4 2.90 13.73 4.68
N PHE A 5 3.70 12.68 4.91
CA PHE A 5 4.85 12.35 4.06
C PHE A 5 4.52 11.09 3.26
N VAL A 6 4.58 11.18 1.93
CA VAL A 6 4.16 10.11 1.02
C VAL A 6 5.34 9.62 0.20
N THR A 7 5.70 8.34 0.34
CA THR A 7 6.63 7.67 -0.57
C THR A 7 5.86 6.95 -1.69
N GLY A 8 6.46 6.83 -2.88
CA GLY A 8 5.76 6.26 -4.03
C GLY A 8 4.66 7.17 -4.60
N SER A 9 4.73 8.45 -4.31
CA SER A 9 3.77 9.49 -4.67
C SER A 9 3.54 9.65 -6.19
N THR A 10 4.49 9.28 -7.02
CA THR A 10 4.37 9.31 -8.49
C THR A 10 3.73 8.05 -9.08
N GLY A 11 3.48 7.03 -8.25
CA GLY A 11 2.87 5.77 -8.67
C GLY A 11 1.34 5.80 -8.62
N PHE A 12 0.73 4.75 -9.17
CA PHE A 12 -0.73 4.58 -9.27
C PHE A 12 -1.46 4.83 -7.93
N VAL A 13 -1.11 4.07 -6.89
CA VAL A 13 -1.75 4.21 -5.57
C VAL A 13 -1.36 5.52 -4.92
N GLY A 14 -0.10 5.96 -5.07
CA GLY A 14 0.40 7.19 -4.49
C GLY A 14 -0.30 8.45 -5.00
N LEU A 15 -0.55 8.56 -6.32
CA LEU A 15 -1.29 9.68 -6.91
C LEU A 15 -2.72 9.78 -6.37
N ASN A 16 -3.43 8.65 -6.28
CA ASN A 16 -4.78 8.62 -5.72
C ASN A 16 -4.79 8.98 -4.22
N LEU A 17 -3.79 8.52 -3.47
CA LEU A 17 -3.66 8.87 -2.05
C LEU A 17 -3.35 10.35 -1.86
N VAL A 18 -2.46 10.93 -2.68
CA VAL A 18 -2.16 12.37 -2.65
C VAL A 18 -3.41 13.20 -2.93
N GLU A 19 -4.17 12.85 -3.98
CA GLU A 19 -5.41 13.52 -4.33
C GLU A 19 -6.42 13.48 -3.16
N GLU A 20 -6.60 12.31 -2.52
CA GLU A 20 -7.52 12.15 -1.41
C GLU A 20 -7.06 12.87 -0.14
N LEU A 21 -5.75 12.86 0.18
CA LEU A 21 -5.18 13.62 1.30
C LEU A 21 -5.43 15.12 1.15
N LEU A 22 -5.19 15.66 -0.05
CA LEU A 22 -5.44 17.09 -0.33
C LEU A 22 -6.92 17.42 -0.23
N ARG A 23 -7.81 16.55 -0.73
CA ARG A 23 -9.26 16.71 -0.62
C ARG A 23 -9.73 16.77 0.83
N GLN A 24 -9.03 16.07 1.74
CA GLN A 24 -9.31 16.09 3.19
C GLN A 24 -8.52 17.18 3.94
N GLY A 25 -7.84 18.08 3.25
CA GLY A 25 -7.16 19.23 3.84
C GLY A 25 -5.80 18.93 4.48
N TRP A 26 -5.15 17.80 4.11
CA TRP A 26 -3.79 17.52 4.54
C TRP A 26 -2.77 18.32 3.75
N GLN A 27 -1.67 18.69 4.39
CA GLN A 27 -0.47 19.17 3.71
C GLN A 27 0.41 17.97 3.34
N VAL A 28 0.77 17.85 2.07
CA VAL A 28 1.47 16.68 1.56
C VAL A 28 2.89 17.04 1.16
N THR A 29 3.87 16.33 1.75
CA THR A 29 5.24 16.25 1.28
C THR A 29 5.40 14.95 0.51
N ALA A 30 5.67 15.05 -0.79
CA ALA A 30 5.71 13.95 -1.73
C ALA A 30 7.15 13.61 -2.09
N LEU A 31 7.62 12.43 -1.65
CA LEU A 31 8.95 11.91 -2.01
C LEU A 31 8.93 11.39 -3.45
N HIS A 32 9.88 11.82 -4.27
CA HIS A 32 10.07 11.33 -5.63
C HIS A 32 11.55 11.11 -5.93
N ARG A 33 11.86 10.17 -6.82
CA ARG A 33 13.23 10.01 -7.32
C ARG A 33 13.52 11.08 -8.37
N VAL A 34 14.79 11.42 -8.54
CA VAL A 34 15.22 12.46 -9.49
C VAL A 34 14.76 12.16 -10.92
N GLU A 35 14.77 10.86 -11.28
CA GLU A 35 14.34 10.39 -12.61
C GLU A 35 12.83 10.15 -12.75
N SER A 36 12.02 10.42 -11.72
CA SER A 36 10.58 10.20 -11.78
C SER A 36 9.90 11.18 -12.71
N ASP A 37 8.91 10.68 -13.47
CA ASP A 37 7.98 11.56 -14.18
C ASP A 37 7.05 12.26 -13.17
N LEU A 38 7.06 13.58 -13.20
CA LEU A 38 6.29 14.43 -12.30
C LEU A 38 5.05 15.05 -12.97
N ALA A 39 4.74 14.68 -14.22
CA ALA A 39 3.68 15.33 -14.99
C ALA A 39 2.31 15.28 -14.28
N GLU A 40 1.95 14.15 -13.68
CA GLU A 40 0.70 14.03 -12.92
C GLU A 40 0.84 14.61 -11.50
N LEU A 41 1.92 14.27 -10.78
CA LEU A 41 2.12 14.72 -9.39
C LEU A 41 2.26 16.25 -9.30
N GLY A 42 2.91 16.87 -10.28
CA GLY A 42 3.12 18.32 -10.34
C GLY A 42 1.84 19.15 -10.54
N ARG A 43 0.70 18.52 -10.83
CA ARG A 43 -0.62 19.18 -10.90
C ARG A 43 -1.22 19.42 -9.52
N PHE A 44 -0.69 18.77 -8.48
CA PHE A 44 -1.19 18.89 -7.12
C PHE A 44 -0.40 19.93 -6.32
N PRO A 45 -1.04 20.67 -5.40
CA PRO A 45 -0.37 21.62 -4.51
C PRO A 45 0.36 20.88 -3.37
N VAL A 46 1.44 20.18 -3.71
CA VAL A 46 2.26 19.39 -2.78
C VAL A 46 3.68 19.94 -2.71
N THR A 47 4.36 19.69 -1.60
CA THR A 47 5.81 19.92 -1.50
C THR A 47 6.54 18.72 -2.13
N LEU A 48 7.21 18.95 -3.25
CA LEU A 48 8.00 17.93 -3.92
C LEU A 48 9.38 17.83 -3.27
N MET A 49 9.76 16.63 -2.84
CA MET A 49 11.07 16.38 -2.21
C MET A 49 11.79 15.26 -2.95
N PRO A 50 12.98 15.54 -3.53
CA PRO A 50 13.78 14.50 -4.16
C PRO A 50 14.40 13.57 -3.12
N GLY A 51 14.39 12.27 -3.40
CA GLY A 51 15.02 11.24 -2.56
C GLY A 51 14.63 9.83 -2.97
N ASP A 52 15.37 8.86 -2.46
CA ASP A 52 15.16 7.44 -2.72
C ASP A 52 15.04 6.69 -1.38
N ILE A 53 14.04 5.84 -1.25
CA ILE A 53 13.85 5.00 -0.05
C ILE A 53 15.03 4.06 0.20
N THR A 54 15.82 3.73 -0.82
CA THR A 54 17.04 2.91 -0.71
C THR A 54 18.28 3.71 -0.30
N ASP A 55 18.16 5.04 -0.21
CA ASP A 55 19.17 5.95 0.32
C ASP A 55 18.67 6.63 1.60
N ALA A 56 19.11 6.12 2.75
CA ALA A 56 18.68 6.61 4.06
C ALA A 56 19.03 8.09 4.31
N ALA A 57 20.10 8.60 3.69
CA ALA A 57 20.50 9.99 3.86
C ALA A 57 19.55 10.93 3.12
N SER A 58 19.24 10.63 1.85
CA SER A 58 18.28 11.42 1.06
C SER A 58 16.88 11.37 1.66
N LEU A 59 16.45 10.19 2.13
CA LEU A 59 15.16 10.00 2.77
C LEU A 59 15.03 10.83 4.07
N ARG A 60 16.09 10.82 4.90
CA ARG A 60 16.13 11.62 6.12
C ARG A 60 16.10 13.12 5.84
N ALA A 61 16.78 13.58 4.80
CA ALA A 61 16.74 14.98 4.39
C ALA A 61 15.35 15.41 3.88
N ALA A 62 14.60 14.48 3.24
CA ALA A 62 13.30 14.76 2.65
C ALA A 62 12.13 14.67 3.65
N MET A 63 12.22 13.82 4.68
CA MET A 63 11.11 13.61 5.62
C MET A 63 11.08 14.73 6.67
N PRO A 64 9.97 15.49 6.81
CA PRO A 64 9.81 16.48 7.87
C PRO A 64 9.86 15.85 9.27
N GLU A 65 10.22 16.64 10.27
CA GLU A 65 10.09 16.25 11.69
C GLU A 65 8.62 16.35 12.14
N ASP A 66 8.25 15.56 13.13
CA ASP A 66 6.91 15.55 13.77
C ASP A 66 5.73 15.44 12.78
N VAL A 67 5.96 14.80 11.62
CA VAL A 67 4.89 14.60 10.63
C VAL A 67 3.77 13.74 11.21
N ASP A 68 2.50 14.14 10.97
CA ASP A 68 1.35 13.43 11.55
C ASP A 68 1.22 12.01 11.00
N ALA A 69 1.55 11.79 9.70
CA ALA A 69 1.56 10.46 9.13
C ALA A 69 2.59 10.30 8.01
N VAL A 70 3.24 9.13 8.02
CA VAL A 70 4.05 8.62 6.92
C VAL A 70 3.24 7.56 6.18
N PHE A 71 2.97 7.79 4.90
CA PHE A 71 2.32 6.84 4.01
C PHE A 71 3.38 6.17 3.14
N HIS A 72 3.72 4.93 3.47
CA HIS A 72 4.71 4.18 2.72
C HIS A 72 4.04 3.34 1.63
N VAL A 73 3.87 3.97 0.45
CA VAL A 73 3.23 3.38 -0.73
C VAL A 73 4.25 2.85 -1.73
N ALA A 74 5.48 3.34 -1.68
CA ALA A 74 6.56 2.88 -2.55
C ALA A 74 6.75 1.37 -2.45
N GLY A 75 6.80 0.70 -3.60
CA GLY A 75 7.03 -0.73 -3.67
C GLY A 75 7.18 -1.20 -5.10
N ASN A 76 7.97 -2.26 -5.28
CA ASN A 76 8.23 -2.88 -6.56
C ASN A 76 7.40 -4.16 -6.69
N THR A 77 6.45 -4.18 -7.63
CA THR A 77 5.52 -5.30 -7.89
C THR A 77 5.96 -6.20 -9.04
N ASN A 78 7.19 -6.05 -9.53
CA ASN A 78 7.70 -6.82 -10.66
C ASN A 78 7.78 -8.32 -10.33
N LEU A 79 7.38 -9.17 -11.29
CA LEU A 79 7.41 -10.63 -11.13
C LEU A 79 8.56 -11.29 -11.90
N TRP A 80 9.38 -10.51 -12.62
CA TRP A 80 10.48 -11.07 -13.40
C TRP A 80 11.70 -11.36 -12.53
N SER A 81 12.07 -12.63 -12.43
CA SER A 81 13.11 -13.14 -11.51
C SER A 81 14.48 -12.44 -11.65
N ARG A 82 14.85 -12.00 -12.85
CA ARG A 82 16.10 -11.23 -13.08
C ARG A 82 16.16 -9.92 -12.31
N ARG A 83 15.03 -9.41 -11.80
CA ARG A 83 14.96 -8.18 -11.01
C ARG A 83 14.75 -8.42 -9.51
N ASN A 84 14.85 -9.67 -9.06
CA ASN A 84 14.62 -10.03 -7.65
C ASN A 84 15.51 -9.28 -6.67
N ALA A 85 16.81 -9.13 -6.97
CA ALA A 85 17.73 -8.39 -6.09
C ALA A 85 17.30 -6.93 -5.92
N ARG A 86 16.95 -6.27 -7.03
CA ARG A 86 16.44 -4.90 -7.00
C ARG A 86 15.11 -4.81 -6.23
N GLN A 87 14.18 -5.74 -6.47
CA GLN A 87 12.91 -5.79 -5.76
C GLN A 87 13.10 -5.97 -4.27
N THR A 88 14.02 -6.85 -3.84
CA THR A 88 14.32 -7.06 -2.42
C THR A 88 14.89 -5.79 -1.80
N ARG A 89 15.83 -5.12 -2.45
CA ARG A 89 16.38 -3.85 -1.97
C ARG A 89 15.30 -2.79 -1.83
N GLU A 90 14.48 -2.57 -2.86
CA GLU A 90 13.43 -1.55 -2.83
C GLU A 90 12.35 -1.87 -1.78
N ASN A 91 11.87 -3.12 -1.72
CA ASN A 91 10.77 -3.48 -0.83
C ASN A 91 11.19 -3.69 0.63
N VAL A 92 12.37 -4.24 0.89
CA VAL A 92 12.78 -4.61 2.26
C VAL A 92 13.70 -3.56 2.85
N GLU A 93 14.83 -3.25 2.19
CA GLU A 93 15.77 -2.25 2.71
C GLU A 93 15.15 -0.85 2.65
N GLY A 94 14.41 -0.53 1.57
CA GLY A 94 13.66 0.72 1.48
C GLY A 94 12.63 0.87 2.60
N THR A 95 11.87 -0.18 2.93
CA THR A 95 10.92 -0.14 4.05
C THR A 95 11.64 0.01 5.40
N ARG A 96 12.76 -0.68 5.59
CA ARG A 96 13.59 -0.50 6.80
C ARG A 96 14.02 0.95 6.97
N ASN A 97 14.57 1.57 5.91
CA ASN A 97 15.01 2.97 5.95
C ASN A 97 13.85 3.91 6.27
N VAL A 98 12.65 3.67 5.70
CA VAL A 98 11.45 4.47 6.01
C VAL A 98 11.06 4.34 7.47
N VAL A 99 11.04 3.13 8.03
CA VAL A 99 10.72 2.87 9.44
C VAL A 99 11.72 3.54 10.38
N GLU A 100 13.02 3.37 10.12
CA GLU A 100 14.10 3.98 10.92
C GLU A 100 14.05 5.52 10.85
N THR A 101 13.79 6.06 9.66
CA THR A 101 13.66 7.51 9.47
C THR A 101 12.42 8.05 10.17
N ALA A 102 11.28 7.35 10.09
CA ALA A 102 10.03 7.74 10.75
C ALA A 102 10.22 7.77 12.28
N LEU A 103 10.93 6.79 12.86
CA LEU A 103 11.29 6.79 14.27
C LEU A 103 12.20 7.98 14.62
N ALA A 104 13.27 8.20 13.85
CA ALA A 104 14.24 9.26 14.08
C ALA A 104 13.65 10.67 13.92
N ARG A 105 12.60 10.82 13.09
CA ARG A 105 11.88 12.07 12.83
C ARG A 105 10.63 12.24 13.71
N ALA A 106 10.43 11.36 14.69
CA ALA A 106 9.27 11.38 15.57
C ALA A 106 7.92 11.39 14.85
N ALA A 107 7.81 10.69 13.71
CA ALA A 107 6.56 10.56 12.98
C ALA A 107 5.48 9.93 13.88
N ARG A 108 4.29 10.54 13.90
CA ARG A 108 3.22 10.11 14.82
C ARG A 108 2.55 8.81 14.40
N LYS A 109 2.55 8.51 13.09
CA LYS A 109 1.96 7.29 12.54
C LYS A 109 2.64 6.88 11.25
N LEU A 110 2.69 5.57 10.97
CA LEU A 110 3.09 5.02 9.69
C LEU A 110 2.00 4.10 9.15
N ALA A 111 1.61 4.27 7.88
CA ALA A 111 0.74 3.37 7.15
C ALA A 111 1.52 2.73 5.99
N LEU A 112 1.67 1.39 6.03
CA LEU A 112 2.34 0.63 4.96
C LEU A 112 1.32 0.09 3.98
N THR A 113 1.51 0.32 2.69
CA THR A 113 0.84 -0.43 1.62
C THR A 113 1.56 -1.77 1.39
N SER A 114 1.08 -2.81 2.04
CA SER A 114 1.52 -4.18 1.79
C SER A 114 0.68 -4.82 0.65
N SER A 115 0.35 -6.08 0.76
CA SER A 115 -0.49 -6.81 -0.20
C SER A 115 -0.97 -8.11 0.45
N ILE A 116 -2.10 -8.65 -0.01
CA ILE A 116 -2.49 -10.04 0.30
C ILE A 116 -1.40 -11.04 -0.08
N ALA A 117 -0.52 -10.71 -1.03
CA ALA A 117 0.63 -11.52 -1.41
C ALA A 117 1.61 -11.77 -0.24
N ALA A 118 1.61 -10.92 0.80
CA ALA A 118 2.41 -11.11 2.00
C ALA A 118 1.97 -12.31 2.85
N TYR A 119 0.79 -12.86 2.61
CA TYR A 119 0.34 -14.11 3.24
C TYR A 119 0.90 -15.35 2.55
N GLY A 120 1.39 -15.22 1.31
CA GLY A 120 1.83 -16.36 0.48
C GLY A 120 0.66 -17.11 -0.15
N GLU A 121 0.91 -18.36 -0.53
CA GLU A 121 -0.13 -19.22 -1.09
C GLU A 121 -0.99 -19.79 0.04
N GLN A 122 -2.26 -19.47 0.05
CA GLN A 122 -3.22 -19.88 1.06
C GLN A 122 -4.41 -20.58 0.40
N SER A 123 -5.02 -21.52 1.11
CA SER A 123 -6.30 -22.11 0.75
C SER A 123 -7.39 -21.57 1.68
N GLY A 124 -8.53 -21.17 1.10
CA GLY A 124 -9.66 -20.65 1.85
C GLY A 124 -9.62 -19.14 2.09
N GLU A 125 -10.39 -18.67 3.07
CA GLU A 125 -10.54 -17.26 3.38
C GLU A 125 -9.30 -16.70 4.10
N LEU A 126 -8.82 -15.55 3.65
CA LEU A 126 -7.76 -14.80 4.33
C LEU A 126 -8.36 -13.81 5.34
N THR A 127 -7.83 -13.84 6.54
CA THR A 127 -8.14 -12.90 7.60
C THR A 127 -6.85 -12.34 8.19
N GLU A 128 -6.95 -11.32 9.02
CA GLU A 128 -5.80 -10.74 9.74
C GLU A 128 -5.12 -11.74 10.68
N ALA A 129 -5.84 -12.78 11.11
CA ALA A 129 -5.30 -13.87 11.95
C ALA A 129 -4.58 -14.95 11.14
N THR A 130 -4.68 -14.94 9.80
CA THR A 130 -4.06 -15.94 8.95
C THR A 130 -2.54 -15.86 9.06
N LYS A 131 -1.90 -17.00 9.35
CA LYS A 131 -0.43 -17.08 9.42
C LYS A 131 0.16 -17.09 8.01
N SER A 132 1.06 -16.15 7.75
CA SER A 132 1.79 -16.10 6.49
C SER A 132 2.72 -17.28 6.30
N ASN A 133 2.77 -17.82 5.09
CA ASN A 133 3.78 -18.75 4.61
C ASN A 133 4.71 -18.12 3.56
N ALA A 134 4.53 -16.82 3.25
CA ALA A 134 5.25 -16.11 2.20
C ALA A 134 6.78 -16.09 2.38
N GLY A 135 7.27 -16.22 3.62
CA GLY A 135 8.71 -16.32 3.89
C GLY A 135 9.38 -17.52 3.23
N LYS A 136 8.63 -18.58 2.91
CA LYS A 136 9.09 -19.79 2.21
C LYS A 136 8.71 -19.82 0.73
N SER A 137 8.00 -18.80 0.22
CA SER A 137 7.55 -18.76 -1.17
C SER A 137 8.73 -18.68 -2.14
N TRP A 138 8.63 -19.37 -3.27
CA TRP A 138 9.55 -19.23 -4.39
C TRP A 138 9.34 -17.90 -5.16
N ILE A 139 8.17 -17.27 -5.02
CA ILE A 139 7.83 -15.98 -5.61
C ILE A 139 8.46 -14.86 -4.78
N ASN A 140 9.46 -14.16 -5.34
CA ASN A 140 10.19 -13.13 -4.61
C ASN A 140 9.29 -11.98 -4.14
N TYR A 141 8.28 -11.61 -4.91
CA TYR A 141 7.33 -10.57 -4.53
C TYR A 141 6.62 -10.90 -3.21
N GLN A 142 6.12 -12.12 -3.04
CA GLN A 142 5.49 -12.57 -1.81
C GLN A 142 6.46 -12.47 -0.62
N ARG A 143 7.68 -13.01 -0.78
CA ARG A 143 8.72 -12.93 0.26
C ARG A 143 9.05 -11.50 0.65
N THR A 144 9.23 -10.61 -0.34
CA THR A 144 9.63 -9.23 -0.07
C THR A 144 8.52 -8.42 0.59
N LYS A 145 7.25 -8.68 0.28
CA LYS A 145 6.11 -8.05 0.97
C LYS A 145 6.05 -8.51 2.43
N TRP A 146 6.18 -9.81 2.69
CA TRP A 146 6.25 -10.34 4.05
C TRP A 146 7.44 -9.76 4.83
N LEU A 147 8.64 -9.72 4.24
CA LEU A 147 9.83 -9.14 4.88
C LEU A 147 9.67 -7.65 5.17
N ALA A 148 9.03 -6.89 4.27
CA ALA A 148 8.72 -5.48 4.49
C ALA A 148 7.79 -5.29 5.71
N GLU A 149 6.77 -6.15 5.86
CA GLU A 149 5.93 -6.14 7.06
C GLU A 149 6.73 -6.43 8.33
N GLU A 150 7.71 -7.35 8.28
CA GLU A 150 8.57 -7.63 9.42
C GLU A 150 9.41 -6.41 9.82
N GLU A 151 9.88 -5.59 8.87
CA GLU A 151 10.56 -4.32 9.19
C GLU A 151 9.60 -3.33 9.88
N VAL A 152 8.34 -3.23 9.42
CA VAL A 152 7.34 -2.40 10.12
C VAL A 152 7.02 -2.95 11.51
N ARG A 153 6.89 -4.27 11.68
CA ARG A 153 6.69 -4.90 13.00
C ARG A 153 7.87 -4.65 13.96
N LYS A 154 9.10 -4.56 13.44
CA LYS A 154 10.27 -4.12 14.24
C LYS A 154 10.10 -2.67 14.71
N GLY A 155 9.67 -1.78 13.81
CA GLY A 155 9.37 -0.38 14.15
C GLY A 155 8.28 -0.26 15.22
N ILE A 156 7.22 -1.06 15.12
CA ILE A 156 6.14 -1.13 16.12
C ILE A 156 6.73 -1.51 17.50
N ARG A 157 7.58 -2.54 17.54
CA ARG A 157 8.25 -2.94 18.80
C ARG A 157 9.19 -1.87 19.34
N ALA A 158 9.72 -1.01 18.48
CA ALA A 158 10.54 0.14 18.85
C ALA A 158 9.74 1.40 19.21
N GLY A 159 8.39 1.31 19.22
CA GLY A 159 7.50 2.40 19.63
C GLY A 159 6.90 3.23 18.48
N LEU A 160 7.12 2.88 17.21
CA LEU A 160 6.47 3.54 16.08
C LEU A 160 5.01 3.08 15.97
N PRO A 161 4.01 3.94 16.14
CA PRO A 161 2.64 3.57 15.82
C PRO A 161 2.50 3.31 14.32
N ALA A 162 2.12 2.09 13.94
CA ALA A 162 2.01 1.75 12.51
C ALA A 162 0.85 0.82 12.21
N THR A 163 0.32 0.92 11.01
CA THR A 163 -0.71 0.03 10.45
C THR A 163 -0.24 -0.53 9.12
N ILE A 164 -0.45 -1.83 8.91
CA ILE A 164 -0.14 -2.54 7.68
C ILE A 164 -1.46 -2.81 6.95
N LEU A 165 -1.58 -2.36 5.71
CA LEU A 165 -2.74 -2.62 4.87
C LEU A 165 -2.38 -3.63 3.78
N ASN A 166 -3.20 -4.68 3.63
CA ASN A 166 -2.99 -5.77 2.69
C ASN A 166 -4.09 -5.78 1.61
N PRO A 167 -4.07 -4.82 0.66
CA PRO A 167 -5.06 -4.81 -0.41
C PRO A 167 -4.89 -6.02 -1.33
N GLY A 168 -6.00 -6.43 -1.95
CA GLY A 168 -6.04 -7.35 -3.08
C GLY A 168 -5.55 -6.69 -4.37
N ALA A 169 -6.12 -7.08 -5.52
CA ALA A 169 -5.84 -6.45 -6.80
C ALA A 169 -6.45 -5.04 -6.81
N ILE A 170 -5.60 -4.02 -6.84
CA ILE A 170 -6.06 -2.63 -6.87
C ILE A 170 -6.33 -2.23 -8.32
N ILE A 171 -7.49 -1.61 -8.56
CA ILE A 171 -7.91 -1.09 -9.88
C ILE A 171 -8.38 0.35 -9.75
N GLY A 172 -8.19 1.16 -10.79
CA GLY A 172 -8.72 2.53 -10.83
C GLY A 172 -7.87 3.51 -11.61
N ARG A 173 -8.11 4.81 -11.37
CA ARG A 173 -7.45 5.92 -12.06
C ARG A 173 -5.94 5.91 -11.84
N TYR A 174 -5.18 6.34 -12.83
CA TYR A 174 -3.71 6.35 -12.88
C TYR A 174 -3.06 4.96 -12.97
N ASP A 175 -3.82 3.87 -13.09
CA ASP A 175 -3.22 2.56 -13.34
C ASP A 175 -2.73 2.48 -14.79
N THR A 176 -1.41 2.35 -14.95
CA THR A 176 -0.74 2.11 -16.24
C THR A 176 -0.15 0.70 -16.29
N SER A 177 -0.43 -0.13 -15.28
CA SER A 177 0.18 -1.44 -15.05
C SER A 177 -0.69 -2.61 -15.52
N GLY A 178 -0.48 -3.77 -14.94
CA GLY A 178 -1.05 -5.05 -15.36
C GLY A 178 -2.57 -5.08 -15.50
N TRP A 179 -3.33 -4.52 -14.56
CA TRP A 179 -4.81 -4.57 -14.60
C TRP A 179 -5.38 -3.63 -15.66
N ALA A 180 -4.87 -2.40 -15.78
CA ALA A 180 -5.27 -1.49 -16.84
C ALA A 180 -5.01 -2.10 -18.23
N ARG A 181 -3.84 -2.76 -18.39
CA ARG A 181 -3.51 -3.47 -19.63
C ARG A 181 -4.50 -4.61 -19.93
N LEU A 182 -4.90 -5.36 -18.91
CA LEU A 182 -5.89 -6.43 -19.06
C LEU A 182 -7.23 -5.87 -19.54
N PHE A 183 -7.72 -4.78 -18.94
CA PHE A 183 -8.95 -4.12 -19.37
C PHE A 183 -8.87 -3.63 -20.82
N HIS A 184 -7.73 -3.05 -21.23
CA HIS A 184 -7.52 -2.65 -22.62
C HIS A 184 -7.54 -3.83 -23.60
N LEU A 185 -6.94 -4.98 -23.22
CA LEU A 185 -6.99 -6.19 -24.06
C LEU A 185 -8.42 -6.72 -24.18
N VAL A 186 -9.20 -6.72 -23.12
CA VAL A 186 -10.61 -7.10 -23.14
C VAL A 186 -11.43 -6.14 -24.02
N ALA A 187 -11.26 -4.84 -23.84
CA ALA A 187 -11.98 -3.82 -24.62
C ALA A 187 -11.67 -3.87 -26.11
N GLN A 188 -10.50 -4.39 -26.49
CA GLN A 188 -10.06 -4.55 -27.89
C GLN A 188 -10.34 -5.95 -28.44
N ASP A 189 -11.02 -6.83 -27.69
CA ASP A 189 -11.24 -8.24 -28.03
C ASP A 189 -9.94 -9.00 -28.39
N ARG A 190 -8.85 -8.66 -27.67
CA ARG A 190 -7.51 -9.20 -27.90
C ARG A 190 -7.01 -10.08 -26.75
N LEU A 191 -7.88 -10.43 -25.81
CA LEU A 191 -7.51 -11.33 -24.72
C LEU A 191 -7.41 -12.77 -25.27
N PRO A 192 -6.24 -13.41 -25.20
CA PRO A 192 -6.04 -14.74 -25.81
C PRO A 192 -6.78 -15.87 -25.07
N GLY A 193 -7.36 -15.58 -23.91
CA GLY A 193 -8.15 -16.52 -23.11
C GLY A 193 -8.37 -16.01 -21.70
N ALA A 194 -9.32 -16.59 -20.97
CA ALA A 194 -9.56 -16.29 -19.58
C ALA A 194 -8.56 -17.07 -18.71
N LEU A 195 -7.90 -16.39 -17.77
CA LEU A 195 -7.09 -17.05 -16.76
C LEU A 195 -8.02 -17.74 -15.74
N PRO A 196 -7.77 -19.01 -15.39
CA PRO A 196 -8.53 -19.66 -14.34
C PRO A 196 -8.17 -19.02 -12.99
N GLY A 197 -9.17 -18.74 -12.16
CA GLY A 197 -9.00 -18.24 -10.81
C GLY A 197 -9.93 -17.08 -10.48
N GLU A 198 -10.03 -16.82 -9.18
CA GLU A 198 -10.78 -15.70 -8.63
C GLU A 198 -9.81 -14.59 -8.23
N VAL A 199 -10.21 -13.34 -8.47
CA VAL A 199 -9.43 -12.17 -8.11
C VAL A 199 -10.26 -11.29 -7.18
N SER A 200 -9.76 -11.06 -5.97
CA SER A 200 -10.31 -10.05 -5.09
C SER A 200 -9.80 -8.67 -5.53
N ALA A 201 -10.66 -7.89 -6.15
CA ALA A 201 -10.35 -6.55 -6.61
C ALA A 201 -10.90 -5.48 -5.66
N VAL A 202 -10.16 -4.39 -5.49
CA VAL A 202 -10.55 -3.22 -4.69
C VAL A 202 -10.30 -1.95 -5.50
N HIS A 203 -11.23 -1.00 -5.42
CA HIS A 203 -11.04 0.29 -6.06
C HIS A 203 -9.97 1.12 -5.32
N VAL A 204 -9.08 1.77 -6.06
CA VAL A 204 -7.96 2.54 -5.51
C VAL A 204 -8.38 3.67 -4.57
N GLY A 205 -9.55 4.28 -4.82
CA GLY A 205 -10.11 5.29 -3.93
C GLY A 205 -10.43 4.75 -2.53
N GLU A 206 -10.91 3.51 -2.43
CA GLU A 206 -11.16 2.85 -1.13
C GLU A 206 -9.83 2.52 -0.43
N VAL A 207 -8.81 2.14 -1.19
CA VAL A 207 -7.46 1.94 -0.66
C VAL A 207 -6.91 3.25 -0.09
N ALA A 208 -7.05 4.37 -0.80
CA ALA A 208 -6.62 5.68 -0.33
C ALA A 208 -7.34 6.11 0.96
N LYS A 209 -8.67 5.96 1.00
CA LYS A 209 -9.46 6.25 2.22
C LYS A 209 -9.05 5.35 3.40
N ALA A 210 -8.82 4.07 3.16
CA ALA A 210 -8.37 3.13 4.19
C ALA A 210 -7.00 3.53 4.79
N HIS A 211 -6.07 4.02 3.96
CA HIS A 211 -4.78 4.54 4.42
C HIS A 211 -4.95 5.74 5.34
N ILE A 212 -5.81 6.70 4.96
CA ILE A 212 -6.06 7.90 5.76
C ILE A 212 -6.76 7.52 7.06
N ALA A 213 -7.79 6.67 7.00
CA ALA A 213 -8.47 6.19 8.20
C ALA A 213 -7.50 5.45 9.16
N ALA A 214 -6.59 4.64 8.62
CA ALA A 214 -5.56 3.97 9.42
C ALA A 214 -4.58 4.94 10.08
N ALA A 215 -4.26 6.06 9.44
CA ALA A 215 -3.42 7.10 10.02
C ALA A 215 -4.16 7.93 11.09
N GLU A 216 -5.46 8.14 10.94
CA GLU A 216 -6.29 8.90 11.87
C GLU A 216 -6.80 8.07 13.06
N ALA A 217 -6.96 6.78 12.88
CA ALA A 217 -7.33 5.89 13.96
C ALA A 217 -6.27 5.92 15.07
N GLY A 218 -6.72 6.09 16.33
CA GLY A 218 -5.83 6.07 17.50
C GLY A 218 -4.91 4.85 17.52
N ALA A 219 -4.55 4.29 18.64
CA ALA A 219 -3.54 3.22 18.82
C ALA A 219 -3.82 1.89 18.07
N LEU A 220 -4.37 1.88 16.86
CA LEU A 220 -4.48 0.69 16.02
C LEU A 220 -3.07 0.33 15.51
N CYS A 221 -2.47 -0.63 16.18
CA CYS A 221 -1.30 -1.36 15.71
C CYS A 221 -1.81 -2.68 15.16
N GLY A 222 -1.85 -2.85 13.85
CA GLY A 222 -2.44 -4.07 13.29
C GLY A 222 -2.37 -4.17 11.78
N THR A 223 -2.87 -5.27 11.29
CA THR A 223 -2.98 -5.59 9.86
C THR A 223 -4.46 -5.53 9.48
N ALA A 224 -4.80 -4.86 8.39
CA ALA A 224 -6.12 -4.89 7.79
C ALA A 224 -6.04 -5.57 6.43
N ALA A 225 -6.68 -6.73 6.26
CA ALA A 225 -6.71 -7.45 5.00
C ALA A 225 -8.03 -7.21 4.28
N HIS A 226 -7.96 -6.85 3.01
CA HIS A 226 -9.11 -6.79 2.11
C HIS A 226 -9.08 -7.98 1.15
N HIS A 227 -9.52 -9.15 1.64
CA HIS A 227 -9.72 -10.30 0.78
C HIS A 227 -11.01 -11.03 1.17
N ARG A 228 -11.93 -11.14 0.24
CA ARG A 228 -13.07 -12.05 0.30
C ARG A 228 -13.10 -12.91 -0.95
N PRO A 229 -12.66 -14.17 -0.91
CA PRO A 229 -13.09 -15.12 -1.92
C PRO A 229 -14.56 -15.45 -1.63
N ARG A 230 -15.45 -15.24 -2.57
CA ARG A 230 -16.78 -15.84 -2.56
C ARG A 230 -16.68 -17.23 -3.17
N SER A 231 -16.79 -18.27 -2.35
CA SER A 231 -17.19 -19.57 -2.85
C SER A 231 -18.70 -19.55 -3.13
N GLY A 232 -19.10 -19.69 -4.38
CA GLY A 232 -20.28 -20.30 -4.90
C GLY A 232 -21.63 -20.11 -4.20
N ASP A 233 -22.17 -18.86 -4.14
CA ASP A 233 -23.62 -18.67 -4.07
C ASP A 233 -24.04 -17.51 -5.01
N PRO A 234 -24.81 -17.77 -6.07
CA PRO A 234 -25.29 -16.74 -6.97
C PRO A 234 -26.35 -15.79 -6.38
N ARG A 235 -26.71 -15.93 -5.11
CA ARG A 235 -27.80 -15.17 -4.46
C ARG A 235 -27.41 -14.55 -3.12
N GLY A 236 -26.13 -14.31 -2.85
CA GLY A 236 -25.64 -13.79 -1.58
C GLY A 236 -25.84 -12.29 -1.39
N ASP A 237 -26.58 -11.95 -0.36
CA ASP A 237 -26.91 -10.63 0.16
C ASP A 237 -25.65 -9.79 0.49
N HIS A 238 -25.55 -8.60 -0.10
CA HIS A 238 -24.43 -7.67 0.05
C HIS A 238 -24.36 -6.95 1.41
N ARG A 239 -25.28 -7.25 2.35
CA ARG A 239 -25.44 -6.51 3.61
C ARG A 239 -24.64 -7.03 4.83
N GLN A 240 -23.99 -8.19 4.75
CA GLN A 240 -23.30 -8.79 5.91
C GLN A 240 -21.80 -8.47 6.04
N ALA A 241 -21.22 -7.71 5.12
CA ALA A 241 -19.76 -7.43 5.12
C ALA A 241 -19.31 -6.35 6.11
N ALA A 242 -20.25 -5.58 6.67
CA ALA A 242 -19.95 -4.42 7.54
C ALA A 242 -19.92 -4.76 9.05
N ALA A 243 -20.23 -6.00 9.44
CA ALA A 243 -20.56 -6.32 10.84
C ALA A 243 -19.39 -6.86 11.70
N THR A 244 -18.17 -7.04 11.18
CA THR A 244 -17.12 -7.74 11.93
C THR A 244 -15.96 -6.87 12.45
N HIS A 245 -15.96 -5.56 12.19
CA HIS A 245 -14.95 -4.65 12.78
C HIS A 245 -15.60 -3.35 13.27
N PRO A 246 -15.73 -3.13 14.59
CA PRO A 246 -16.42 -1.97 15.15
C PRO A 246 -15.69 -0.61 14.96
N GLY A 247 -14.51 -0.61 14.31
CA GLY A 247 -13.73 0.62 14.07
C GLY A 247 -13.64 1.06 12.61
N ILE A 248 -13.81 0.17 11.64
CA ILE A 248 -13.65 0.49 10.21
C ILE A 248 -15.01 0.63 9.50
N GLY A 249 -16.05 -0.03 10.00
CA GLY A 249 -17.40 0.00 9.41
C GLY A 249 -18.07 1.38 9.40
N ARG A 250 -17.67 2.31 10.28
CA ARG A 250 -18.25 3.68 10.33
C ARG A 250 -17.63 4.66 9.33
N ALA A 251 -16.49 4.34 8.74
CA ALA A 251 -15.85 5.22 7.76
C ALA A 251 -16.27 4.92 6.30
N LEU A 252 -16.99 3.81 6.08
CA LEU A 252 -17.44 3.38 4.76
C LEU A 252 -18.93 3.65 4.47
N ASP A 253 -19.71 4.05 5.50
CA ASP A 253 -21.14 4.36 5.40
C ASP A 253 -21.47 5.88 5.42
N ALA A 254 -20.48 6.74 5.25
CA ALA A 254 -20.68 8.20 5.23
C ALA A 254 -20.31 8.80 3.87
#